data_8e84464fb34d7564b6f219e2913278cd
#
_entry.id   8e84464fb34d7564b6f219e2913278cd
#
_cell.length_a   1.000
_cell.length_b   1.000
_cell.length_c   1.000
_cell.angle_alpha   90.00
_cell.angle_beta   90.00
_cell.angle_gamma   90.00
#
_symmetry.space_group_name_H-M   'P 1'
#
loop_
_entity.id
_entity.type
_entity.pdbx_description
1 polymer ?
#
loop_
_entity_poly.entity_id
_entity_poly.type
_entity_poly.pdbx_seq_one_letter_code
_entity_poly.pdbx_strand_id
1 'polypeptide(L)'
;RLTEQIKALRRQMARELGFVIPAVRIQDNMQLPPNTYVLKVKEIEAARGDIRPDALLIMNPSGGKMDLPGDDTTEPTFGLPAKWIAENQREEALFRNYTVVDPPTVITTHLTEVIKDNMSELLSYAETQKLLDDLGKTQQKLVSETIPSQISVSGVQRVLQNLLRETVSIRDLSTILEAIAEASRSTPNVHMVTEHVRSRLARQISHANTGPDGYIPLV
;
A
#
# COMPACT_ATOMS: atom_id res chain seq x y z
N ARG A 1 -15.21 -7.60 -12.60
CA ARG A 1 -14.51 -6.30 -12.69
C ARG A 1 -13.72 -6.00 -11.43
N LEU A 2 -14.33 -6.07 -10.22
CA LEU A 2 -13.60 -5.86 -8.95
C LEU A 2 -12.40 -6.81 -8.81
N THR A 3 -12.58 -8.09 -9.09
CA THR A 3 -11.51 -9.09 -9.02
C THR A 3 -10.33 -8.75 -9.92
N GLU A 4 -10.58 -8.27 -11.14
CA GLU A 4 -9.52 -7.87 -12.07
C GLU A 4 -8.78 -6.62 -11.59
N GLN A 5 -9.49 -5.66 -11.01
CA GLN A 5 -8.88 -4.47 -10.40
C GLN A 5 -7.99 -4.84 -9.21
N ILE A 6 -8.42 -5.77 -8.36
CA ILE A 6 -7.63 -6.28 -7.23
C ILE A 6 -6.35 -6.97 -7.71
N LYS A 7 -6.44 -7.80 -8.76
CA LYS A 7 -5.25 -8.43 -9.35
C LYS A 7 -4.25 -7.40 -9.87
N ALA A 8 -4.75 -6.39 -10.59
CA ALA A 8 -3.91 -5.31 -11.12
C ALA A 8 -3.25 -4.51 -9.98
N LEU A 9 -4.00 -4.19 -8.93
CA LEU A 9 -3.52 -3.53 -7.75
C LEU A 9 -2.38 -4.31 -7.07
N ARG A 10 -2.57 -5.62 -6.87
CA ARG A 10 -1.55 -6.47 -6.26
C ARG A 10 -0.25 -6.51 -7.07
N ARG A 11 -0.34 -6.58 -8.39
CA ARG A 11 0.83 -6.53 -9.29
C ARG A 11 1.54 -5.19 -9.20
N GLN A 12 0.80 -4.10 -9.20
CA GLN A 12 1.36 -2.76 -9.08
C GLN A 12 2.09 -2.59 -7.76
N MET A 13 1.46 -2.97 -6.66
CA MET A 13 2.07 -2.86 -5.33
C MET A 13 3.31 -3.74 -5.20
N ALA A 14 3.31 -4.95 -5.77
CA ALA A 14 4.50 -5.80 -5.78
C ALA A 14 5.69 -5.12 -6.49
N ARG A 15 5.44 -4.44 -7.59
CA ARG A 15 6.48 -3.67 -8.31
C ARG A 15 6.97 -2.46 -7.52
N GLU A 16 6.06 -1.77 -6.86
CA GLU A 16 6.40 -0.55 -6.10
C GLU A 16 7.05 -0.85 -4.77
N LEU A 17 6.54 -1.82 -4.03
CA LEU A 17 6.97 -2.14 -2.67
C LEU A 17 8.10 -3.15 -2.58
N GLY A 18 8.19 -4.04 -3.57
CA GLY A 18 9.24 -5.05 -3.64
C GLY A 18 8.88 -6.40 -3.02
N PHE A 19 7.63 -6.62 -2.63
CA PHE A 19 7.16 -7.92 -2.18
C PHE A 19 5.70 -8.17 -2.59
N VAL A 20 5.30 -9.44 -2.62
CA VAL A 20 3.94 -9.84 -2.99
C VAL A 20 3.06 -9.83 -1.75
N ILE A 21 2.04 -8.97 -1.75
CA ILE A 21 1.05 -8.94 -0.66
C ILE A 21 0.19 -10.22 -0.70
N PRO A 22 -0.35 -10.67 0.44
CA PRO A 22 -1.22 -11.84 0.50
C PRO A 22 -2.40 -11.75 -0.47
N ALA A 23 -2.93 -12.90 -0.86
CA ALA A 23 -4.12 -12.95 -1.70
C ALA A 23 -5.32 -12.31 -1.00
N VAL A 24 -6.07 -11.51 -1.75
CA VAL A 24 -7.30 -10.90 -1.25
C VAL A 24 -8.45 -11.89 -1.43
N ARG A 25 -9.08 -12.25 -0.33
CA ARG A 25 -10.25 -13.14 -0.32
C ARG A 25 -11.53 -12.28 -0.29
N ILE A 26 -12.43 -12.55 -1.19
CA ILE A 26 -13.74 -11.90 -1.25
C ILE A 26 -14.77 -12.89 -0.76
N GLN A 27 -15.54 -12.50 0.23
CA GLN A 27 -16.57 -13.34 0.85
C GLN A 27 -17.86 -12.53 1.06
N ASP A 28 -18.97 -13.16 0.78
CA ASP A 28 -20.27 -12.60 1.14
C ASP A 28 -20.50 -12.73 2.65
N ASN A 29 -21.08 -11.70 3.24
CA ASN A 29 -21.45 -11.68 4.66
C ASN A 29 -22.87 -11.15 4.82
N MET A 30 -23.80 -12.06 5.05
CA MET A 30 -25.21 -11.76 5.21
C MET A 30 -25.53 -10.96 6.49
N GLN A 31 -24.59 -10.84 7.41
CA GLN A 31 -24.76 -10.05 8.64
C GLN A 31 -24.48 -8.56 8.43
N LEU A 32 -23.84 -8.20 7.32
CA LEU A 32 -23.61 -6.80 7.00
C LEU A 32 -24.87 -6.14 6.45
N PRO A 33 -25.07 -4.84 6.72
CA PRO A 33 -26.11 -4.08 6.02
C PRO A 33 -25.95 -4.17 4.51
N PRO A 34 -27.03 -4.06 3.73
CA PRO A 34 -26.94 -4.04 2.27
C PRO A 34 -25.99 -2.96 1.78
N ASN A 35 -25.23 -3.29 0.74
CA ASN A 35 -24.28 -2.37 0.09
C ASN A 35 -23.12 -1.91 0.99
N THR A 36 -22.89 -2.58 2.10
CA THR A 36 -21.74 -2.34 2.98
C THR A 36 -20.64 -3.36 2.70
N TYR A 37 -19.42 -2.89 2.63
CA TYR A 37 -18.23 -3.75 2.58
C TYR A 37 -17.37 -3.53 3.83
N VAL A 38 -16.62 -4.56 4.20
CA VAL A 38 -15.65 -4.52 5.29
C VAL A 38 -14.31 -5.02 4.76
N LEU A 39 -13.25 -4.29 5.06
CA LEU A 39 -11.89 -4.68 4.76
C LEU A 39 -11.22 -5.20 6.03
N LYS A 40 -10.70 -6.41 5.96
CA LYS A 40 -10.03 -7.06 7.10
C LYS A 40 -8.57 -7.34 6.78
N VAL A 41 -7.72 -7.10 7.76
CA VAL A 41 -6.32 -7.51 7.75
C VAL A 41 -6.14 -8.53 8.86
N LYS A 42 -5.68 -9.74 8.51
CA LYS A 42 -5.51 -10.84 9.47
C LYS A 42 -6.77 -11.07 10.33
N GLU A 43 -7.94 -11.13 9.67
CA GLU A 43 -9.25 -11.35 10.26
C GLU A 43 -9.77 -10.21 11.17
N ILE A 44 -9.03 -9.10 11.28
CA ILE A 44 -9.42 -7.92 12.05
C ILE A 44 -9.94 -6.84 11.10
N GLU A 45 -11.09 -6.25 11.42
CA GLU A 45 -11.62 -5.14 10.65
C GLU A 45 -10.68 -3.95 10.69
N ALA A 46 -10.20 -3.55 9.50
CA ALA A 46 -9.35 -2.39 9.31
C ALA A 46 -10.13 -1.17 8.82
N ALA A 47 -11.15 -1.39 7.99
CA ALA A 47 -11.99 -0.33 7.45
C ALA A 47 -13.33 -0.89 6.96
N ARG A 48 -14.28 0.01 6.72
CA ARG A 48 -15.56 -0.29 6.09
C ARG A 48 -16.05 0.88 5.26
N GLY A 49 -16.97 0.63 4.38
CA GLY A 49 -17.62 1.65 3.59
C GLY A 49 -18.92 1.16 2.99
N ASP A 50 -19.64 2.09 2.40
CA ASP A 50 -20.88 1.81 1.70
C ASP A 50 -20.71 2.15 0.23
N ILE A 51 -21.33 1.37 -0.63
CA ILE A 51 -21.38 1.63 -2.08
C ILE A 51 -22.83 1.56 -2.56
N ARG A 52 -23.08 2.17 -3.72
CA ARG A 52 -24.31 2.00 -4.48
C ARG A 52 -23.97 1.35 -5.80
N PRO A 53 -24.30 0.05 -5.99
CA PRO A 53 -23.81 -0.73 -7.14
C PRO A 53 -24.20 -0.17 -8.52
N ASP A 54 -25.34 0.52 -8.59
CA ASP A 54 -25.88 1.08 -9.83
C ASP A 54 -25.67 2.58 -10.00
N ALA A 55 -24.81 3.17 -9.16
CA ALA A 55 -24.55 4.60 -9.16
C ALA A 55 -23.07 4.89 -9.37
N LEU A 56 -22.77 6.18 -9.52
CA LEU A 56 -21.39 6.69 -9.61
C LEU A 56 -21.13 7.64 -8.45
N LEU A 57 -19.93 7.60 -7.91
CA LEU A 57 -19.49 8.55 -6.91
C LEU A 57 -18.80 9.73 -7.57
N ILE A 58 -19.24 10.95 -7.26
CA ILE A 58 -18.57 12.17 -7.73
C ILE A 58 -17.99 12.95 -6.57
N MET A 59 -16.89 13.65 -6.87
CA MET A 59 -16.22 14.57 -5.97
C MET A 59 -15.84 15.83 -6.75
N ASN A 60 -15.87 16.98 -6.08
CA ASN A 60 -15.41 18.22 -6.68
C ASN A 60 -13.96 18.50 -6.26
N PRO A 61 -12.97 18.41 -7.17
CA PRO A 61 -11.57 18.68 -6.84
C PRO A 61 -11.33 20.11 -6.33
N SER A 62 -12.19 21.05 -6.72
CA SER A 62 -12.12 22.44 -6.25
C SER A 62 -12.76 22.66 -4.88
N GLY A 63 -13.34 21.63 -4.26
CA GLY A 63 -13.94 21.70 -2.94
C GLY A 63 -15.29 22.41 -2.87
N GLY A 64 -15.88 22.79 -3.99
CA GLY A 64 -17.16 23.44 -4.06
C GLY A 64 -18.35 22.49 -4.02
N LYS A 65 -19.56 23.07 -3.95
CA LYS A 65 -20.82 22.33 -4.01
C LYS A 65 -20.98 21.64 -5.37
N MET A 66 -21.56 20.46 -5.37
CA MET A 66 -21.88 19.72 -6.59
C MET A 66 -23.37 19.83 -6.91
N ASP A 67 -23.69 20.49 -8.03
CA ASP A 67 -25.06 20.81 -8.44
C ASP A 67 -25.67 19.76 -9.37
N LEU A 68 -25.54 18.49 -9.00
CA LEU A 68 -26.20 17.39 -9.70
C LEU A 68 -27.15 16.66 -8.77
N PRO A 69 -28.26 16.11 -9.31
CA PRO A 69 -29.17 15.32 -8.49
C PRO A 69 -28.48 14.04 -7.99
N GLY A 70 -28.65 13.75 -6.72
CA GLY A 70 -28.07 12.58 -6.08
C GLY A 70 -28.07 12.67 -4.58
N ASP A 71 -27.45 11.71 -3.94
CA ASP A 71 -27.39 11.61 -2.49
C ASP A 71 -26.02 12.01 -1.98
N ASP A 72 -25.98 13.01 -1.09
CA ASP A 72 -24.76 13.45 -0.45
C ASP A 72 -24.18 12.33 0.44
N THR A 73 -22.88 12.17 0.40
CA THR A 73 -22.16 11.17 1.17
C THR A 73 -20.74 11.63 1.46
N THR A 74 -19.97 10.78 2.09
CA THR A 74 -18.54 10.96 2.34
C THR A 74 -17.79 9.84 1.64
N GLU A 75 -16.76 10.20 0.87
CA GLU A 75 -15.87 9.21 0.26
C GLU A 75 -15.15 8.44 1.37
N PRO A 76 -15.17 7.10 1.35
CA PRO A 76 -14.77 6.30 2.52
C PRO A 76 -13.27 6.25 2.80
N THR A 77 -12.42 6.50 1.81
CA THR A 77 -10.96 6.43 1.98
C THR A 77 -10.40 7.67 2.65
N PHE A 78 -10.74 8.83 2.13
CA PHE A 78 -10.14 10.12 2.54
C PHE A 78 -11.11 11.04 3.28
N GLY A 79 -12.36 10.62 3.45
CA GLY A 79 -13.36 11.43 4.14
C GLY A 79 -13.80 12.68 3.38
N LEU A 80 -13.62 12.72 2.08
CA LEU A 80 -13.97 13.87 1.25
C LEU A 80 -15.48 13.96 1.00
N PRO A 81 -16.05 15.17 0.91
CA PRO A 81 -17.42 15.33 0.48
C PRO A 81 -17.64 14.73 -0.91
N ALA A 82 -18.68 13.94 -1.06
CA ALA A 82 -18.98 13.22 -2.28
C ALA A 82 -20.51 13.13 -2.48
N LYS A 83 -20.90 12.68 -3.65
CA LYS A 83 -22.32 12.49 -4.00
C LYS A 83 -22.48 11.23 -4.87
N TRP A 84 -23.46 10.41 -4.56
CA TRP A 84 -23.88 9.33 -5.45
C TRP A 84 -24.86 9.86 -6.49
N ILE A 85 -24.54 9.68 -7.77
CA ILE A 85 -25.35 10.11 -8.90
C ILE A 85 -25.76 8.92 -9.77
N ALA A 86 -26.79 9.12 -10.57
CA ALA A 86 -27.19 8.12 -11.56
C ALA A 86 -26.16 8.02 -12.70
N GLU A 87 -26.02 6.83 -13.29
CA GLU A 87 -25.11 6.58 -14.41
C GLU A 87 -25.33 7.52 -15.60
N ASN A 88 -26.56 7.92 -15.87
CA ASN A 88 -26.89 8.84 -16.96
C ASN A 88 -26.40 10.28 -16.74
N GLN A 89 -25.91 10.60 -15.54
CA GLN A 89 -25.34 11.90 -15.22
C GLN A 89 -23.81 11.95 -15.39
N ARG A 90 -23.19 10.86 -15.83
CA ARG A 90 -21.74 10.73 -16.00
C ARG A 90 -21.15 11.86 -16.84
N GLU A 91 -21.72 12.09 -18.03
CA GLU A 91 -21.20 13.08 -18.97
C GLU A 91 -21.29 14.50 -18.41
N GLU A 92 -22.42 14.82 -17.78
CA GLU A 92 -22.60 16.14 -17.13
C GLU A 92 -21.60 16.34 -15.98
N ALA A 93 -21.35 15.31 -15.17
CA ALA A 93 -20.36 15.37 -14.11
C ALA A 93 -18.94 15.61 -14.67
N LEU A 94 -18.58 14.90 -15.73
CA LEU A 94 -17.29 15.10 -16.40
C LEU A 94 -17.16 16.48 -17.03
N PHE A 95 -18.23 16.98 -17.63
CA PHE A 95 -18.28 18.33 -18.20
C PHE A 95 -18.03 19.42 -17.14
N ARG A 96 -18.51 19.20 -15.94
CA ARG A 96 -18.29 20.09 -14.78
C ARG A 96 -16.94 19.89 -14.09
N ASN A 97 -16.06 19.06 -14.67
CA ASN A 97 -14.74 18.71 -14.11
C ASN A 97 -14.81 18.03 -12.74
N TYR A 98 -15.91 17.35 -12.44
CA TYR A 98 -15.96 16.50 -11.25
C TYR A 98 -15.20 15.19 -11.47
N THR A 99 -14.59 14.67 -10.41
CA THR A 99 -14.04 13.32 -10.41
C THR A 99 -15.20 12.32 -10.36
N VAL A 100 -15.22 11.38 -11.29
CA VAL A 100 -16.27 10.34 -11.39
C VAL A 100 -15.66 8.97 -11.17
N VAL A 101 -16.17 8.24 -10.19
CA VAL A 101 -15.63 6.94 -9.75
C VAL A 101 -16.74 5.90 -9.70
N ASP A 102 -16.51 4.73 -10.27
CA ASP A 102 -17.44 3.61 -10.15
C ASP A 102 -17.27 2.84 -8.82
N PRO A 103 -18.27 2.08 -8.37
CA PRO A 103 -18.20 1.37 -7.10
C PRO A 103 -16.98 0.44 -6.94
N PRO A 104 -16.58 -0.37 -7.93
CA PRO A 104 -15.36 -1.19 -7.80
C PRO A 104 -14.11 -0.36 -7.54
N THR A 105 -13.99 0.81 -8.16
CA THR A 105 -12.86 1.71 -7.97
C THR A 105 -12.87 2.35 -6.59
N VAL A 106 -14.04 2.67 -6.04
CA VAL A 106 -14.16 3.14 -4.65
C VAL A 106 -13.59 2.10 -3.69
N ILE A 107 -13.96 0.84 -3.86
CA ILE A 107 -13.48 -0.26 -3.01
C ILE A 107 -11.97 -0.46 -3.18
N THR A 108 -11.46 -0.48 -4.41
CA THR A 108 -10.02 -0.70 -4.65
C THR A 108 -9.16 0.46 -4.17
N THR A 109 -9.64 1.68 -4.24
CA THR A 109 -8.96 2.84 -3.66
C THR A 109 -8.85 2.69 -2.14
N HIS A 110 -9.94 2.31 -1.49
CA HIS A 110 -9.96 2.08 -0.05
C HIS A 110 -9.05 0.92 0.36
N LEU A 111 -9.09 -0.18 -0.40
CA LEU A 111 -8.21 -1.33 -0.20
C LEU A 111 -6.73 -0.93 -0.34
N THR A 112 -6.39 -0.09 -1.31
CA THR A 112 -5.02 0.41 -1.49
C THR A 112 -4.51 1.11 -0.26
N GLU A 113 -5.30 2.01 0.32
CA GLU A 113 -4.90 2.74 1.52
C GLU A 113 -4.81 1.82 2.75
N VAL A 114 -5.74 0.87 2.90
CA VAL A 114 -5.66 -0.15 3.97
C VAL A 114 -4.37 -0.98 3.84
N ILE A 115 -4.00 -1.38 2.64
CA ILE A 115 -2.74 -2.10 2.40
C ILE A 115 -1.55 -1.22 2.79
N LYS A 116 -1.51 0.03 2.36
CA LYS A 116 -0.42 0.97 2.70
C LYS A 116 -0.29 1.16 4.21
N ASP A 117 -1.39 1.30 4.91
CA ASP A 117 -1.40 1.49 6.37
C ASP A 117 -0.98 0.23 7.14
N ASN A 118 -1.04 -0.95 6.51
CA ASN A 118 -0.73 -2.23 7.13
C ASN A 118 0.41 -2.99 6.46
N MET A 119 1.21 -2.33 5.62
CA MET A 119 2.29 -2.97 4.84
C MET A 119 3.26 -3.76 5.69
N SER A 120 3.65 -3.21 6.83
CA SER A 120 4.56 -3.85 7.78
C SER A 120 4.02 -5.21 8.23
N GLU A 121 2.76 -5.27 8.62
CA GLU A 121 2.12 -6.52 9.08
C GLU A 121 1.89 -7.52 7.95
N LEU A 122 1.79 -7.07 6.71
CA LEU A 122 1.55 -7.92 5.56
C LEU A 122 2.82 -8.67 5.09
N LEU A 123 4.00 -8.23 5.51
CA LEU A 123 5.25 -8.93 5.26
C LEU A 123 5.46 -10.03 6.32
N SER A 124 5.11 -11.26 5.96
CA SER A 124 5.27 -12.43 6.83
C SER A 124 6.71 -12.93 6.89
N TYR A 125 6.99 -13.81 7.86
CA TYR A 125 8.24 -14.57 7.92
C TYR A 125 8.45 -15.41 6.65
N ALA A 126 7.41 -16.10 6.20
CA ALA A 126 7.48 -16.95 5.02
C ALA A 126 7.77 -16.15 3.75
N GLU A 127 7.16 -14.97 3.60
CA GLU A 127 7.44 -14.07 2.46
C GLU A 127 8.86 -13.50 2.52
N THR A 128 9.34 -13.17 3.72
CA THR A 128 10.73 -12.74 3.92
C THR A 128 11.70 -13.83 3.50
N GLN A 129 11.47 -15.06 3.93
CA GLN A 129 12.29 -16.22 3.54
C GLN A 129 12.29 -16.42 2.02
N LYS A 130 11.12 -16.28 1.39
CA LYS A 130 10.99 -16.40 -0.05
C LYS A 130 11.76 -15.30 -0.80
N LEU A 131 11.70 -14.07 -0.32
CA LEU A 131 12.50 -12.97 -0.89
C LEU A 131 14.00 -13.28 -0.86
N LEU A 132 14.47 -13.83 0.25
CA LEU A 132 15.88 -14.25 0.39
C LEU A 132 16.23 -15.40 -0.53
N ASP A 133 15.37 -16.40 -0.65
CA ASP A 133 15.58 -17.58 -1.49
C ASP A 133 15.58 -17.26 -2.98
N ASP A 134 14.80 -16.25 -3.40
CA ASP A 134 14.66 -15.82 -4.79
C ASP A 134 15.82 -14.93 -5.28
N LEU A 135 16.77 -14.59 -4.42
CA LEU A 135 17.92 -13.78 -4.79
C LEU A 135 18.90 -14.53 -5.69
N GLY A 136 19.61 -13.78 -6.54
CA GLY A 136 20.63 -14.33 -7.44
C GLY A 136 21.83 -14.92 -6.70
N LYS A 137 22.66 -15.69 -7.40
CA LYS A 137 23.80 -16.44 -6.82
C LYS A 137 24.76 -15.57 -6.01
N THR A 138 25.05 -14.36 -6.46
CA THR A 138 25.98 -13.44 -5.78
C THR A 138 25.43 -13.03 -4.42
N GLN A 139 24.15 -12.71 -4.35
CA GLN A 139 23.47 -12.35 -3.12
C GLN A 139 23.26 -13.53 -2.20
N GLN A 140 23.07 -14.74 -2.74
CA GLN A 140 22.95 -15.97 -1.93
C GLN A 140 24.20 -16.23 -1.09
N LYS A 141 25.38 -15.93 -1.61
CA LYS A 141 26.61 -16.01 -0.85
C LYS A 141 26.60 -15.05 0.34
N LEU A 142 26.20 -13.80 0.12
CA LEU A 142 26.06 -12.81 1.18
C LEU A 142 25.02 -13.24 2.23
N VAL A 143 23.87 -13.76 1.79
CA VAL A 143 22.85 -14.31 2.68
C VAL A 143 23.42 -15.42 3.56
N SER A 144 24.13 -16.37 2.99
CA SER A 144 24.70 -17.53 3.75
C SER A 144 25.77 -17.10 4.75
N GLU A 145 26.51 -16.04 4.48
CA GLU A 145 27.51 -15.48 5.40
C GLU A 145 26.90 -14.64 6.52
N THR A 146 25.71 -14.10 6.31
CA THR A 146 25.05 -13.14 7.21
C THR A 146 23.95 -13.79 8.06
N ILE A 147 23.17 -14.68 7.47
CA ILE A 147 21.99 -15.29 8.08
C ILE A 147 22.24 -16.81 8.26
N PRO A 148 22.07 -17.36 9.46
CA PRO A 148 21.62 -16.74 10.71
C PRO A 148 22.75 -16.21 11.61
N SER A 149 24.01 -16.31 11.19
CA SER A 149 25.17 -16.10 12.06
C SER A 149 25.26 -14.69 12.66
N GLN A 150 24.90 -13.67 11.90
CA GLN A 150 24.94 -12.27 12.32
C GLN A 150 23.55 -11.72 12.64
N ILE A 151 22.55 -12.13 11.88
CA ILE A 151 21.15 -11.71 12.05
C ILE A 151 20.23 -12.88 11.65
N SER A 152 19.15 -13.08 12.37
CA SER A 152 18.15 -14.10 12.02
C SER A 152 17.23 -13.63 10.87
N VAL A 153 16.52 -14.56 10.25
CA VAL A 153 15.46 -14.21 9.28
C VAL A 153 14.42 -13.31 9.92
N SER A 154 14.04 -13.56 11.17
CA SER A 154 13.14 -12.68 11.93
C SER A 154 13.71 -11.27 12.11
N GLY A 155 15.02 -11.15 12.29
CA GLY A 155 15.70 -9.85 12.36
C GLY A 155 15.63 -9.11 11.03
N VAL A 156 15.89 -9.78 9.93
CA VAL A 156 15.73 -9.24 8.57
C VAL A 156 14.29 -8.80 8.33
N GLN A 157 13.33 -9.65 8.69
CA GLN A 157 11.90 -9.31 8.59
C GLN A 157 11.59 -8.01 9.32
N ARG A 158 12.08 -7.82 10.53
CA ARG A 158 11.85 -6.60 11.32
C ARG A 158 12.48 -5.36 10.68
N VAL A 159 13.68 -5.49 10.09
CA VAL A 159 14.31 -4.39 9.35
C VAL A 159 13.43 -3.99 8.16
N LEU A 160 13.00 -4.97 7.37
CA LEU A 160 12.12 -4.73 6.21
C LEU A 160 10.78 -4.15 6.62
N GLN A 161 10.17 -4.64 7.71
CA GLN A 161 8.94 -4.10 8.27
C GLN A 161 9.09 -2.66 8.74
N ASN A 162 10.22 -2.29 9.34
CA ASN A 162 10.50 -0.92 9.74
C ASN A 162 10.56 0.02 8.55
N LEU A 163 11.19 -0.40 7.46
CA LEU A 163 11.22 0.37 6.20
C LEU A 163 9.82 0.53 5.61
N LEU A 164 9.04 -0.54 5.53
CA LEU A 164 7.69 -0.53 5.01
C LEU A 164 6.74 0.33 5.85
N ARG A 165 6.92 0.37 7.16
CA ARG A 165 6.14 1.22 8.06
C ARG A 165 6.32 2.71 7.74
N GLU A 166 7.45 3.07 7.20
CA GLU A 166 7.77 4.42 6.75
C GLU A 166 7.54 4.63 5.25
N THR A 167 6.84 3.69 4.62
CA THR A 167 6.56 3.70 3.17
C THR A 167 7.82 3.67 2.28
N VAL A 168 8.93 3.16 2.81
CA VAL A 168 10.15 2.94 2.04
C VAL A 168 10.06 1.59 1.33
N SER A 169 10.22 1.61 0.00
CA SER A 169 10.22 0.38 -0.81
C SER A 169 11.39 -0.53 -0.45
N ILE A 170 11.12 -1.81 -0.36
CA ILE A 170 12.15 -2.85 -0.17
C ILE A 170 12.58 -3.50 -1.49
N ARG A 171 12.24 -2.87 -2.60
CA ARG A 171 12.52 -3.39 -3.96
C ARG A 171 14.00 -3.61 -4.22
N ASP A 172 14.86 -2.71 -3.76
CA ASP A 172 16.31 -2.85 -3.87
C ASP A 172 16.87 -3.70 -2.72
N LEU A 173 16.46 -4.97 -2.73
CA LEU A 173 16.81 -5.91 -1.67
C LEU A 173 18.32 -6.18 -1.60
N SER A 174 19.04 -6.11 -2.72
CA SER A 174 20.50 -6.28 -2.76
C SER A 174 21.21 -5.23 -1.92
N THR A 175 20.89 -3.95 -2.12
CA THR A 175 21.44 -2.85 -1.32
C THR A 175 21.05 -2.97 0.16
N ILE A 176 19.81 -3.33 0.42
CA ILE A 176 19.33 -3.53 1.80
C ILE A 176 20.12 -4.63 2.50
N LEU A 177 20.34 -5.76 1.86
CA LEU A 177 21.10 -6.88 2.43
C LEU A 177 22.56 -6.54 2.66
N GLU A 178 23.21 -5.84 1.74
CA GLU A 178 24.58 -5.36 1.92
C GLU A 178 24.67 -4.45 3.16
N ALA A 179 23.73 -3.53 3.31
CA ALA A 179 23.66 -2.63 4.46
C ALA A 179 23.39 -3.39 5.78
N ILE A 180 22.50 -4.38 5.75
CA ILE A 180 22.24 -5.26 6.90
C ILE A 180 23.52 -6.01 7.29
N ALA A 181 24.23 -6.58 6.32
CA ALA A 181 25.47 -7.31 6.57
C ALA A 181 26.55 -6.42 7.18
N GLU A 182 26.70 -5.20 6.70
CA GLU A 182 27.64 -4.22 7.28
C GLU A 182 27.29 -3.88 8.72
N ALA A 183 26.04 -3.49 8.97
CA ALA A 183 25.60 -3.03 10.29
C ALA A 183 25.55 -4.16 11.32
N SER A 184 25.11 -5.35 10.96
CA SER A 184 24.94 -6.47 11.87
C SER A 184 26.26 -7.00 12.44
N ARG A 185 27.40 -6.71 11.80
CA ARG A 185 28.73 -7.00 12.34
C ARG A 185 29.07 -6.13 13.56
N SER A 186 28.50 -4.94 13.63
CA SER A 186 28.81 -3.94 14.65
C SER A 186 27.75 -3.87 15.75
N THR A 187 26.51 -4.23 15.44
CA THR A 187 25.40 -4.12 16.40
C THR A 187 24.32 -5.17 16.14
N PRO A 188 23.78 -5.79 17.19
CA PRO A 188 22.60 -6.64 17.08
C PRO A 188 21.28 -5.85 17.15
N ASN A 189 21.34 -4.55 17.34
CA ASN A 189 20.15 -3.71 17.51
C ASN A 189 19.46 -3.46 16.17
N VAL A 190 18.24 -3.99 15.99
CA VAL A 190 17.46 -3.89 14.76
C VAL A 190 17.20 -2.43 14.35
N HIS A 191 16.97 -1.54 15.31
CA HIS A 191 16.76 -0.12 14.99
C HIS A 191 18.01 0.53 14.40
N MET A 192 19.17 0.25 14.96
CA MET A 192 20.44 0.76 14.44
C MET A 192 20.76 0.15 13.06
N VAL A 193 20.48 -1.12 12.85
CA VAL A 193 20.62 -1.76 11.54
C VAL A 193 19.68 -1.08 10.53
N THR A 194 18.44 -0.81 10.91
CA THR A 194 17.46 -0.11 10.05
C THR A 194 17.95 1.29 9.68
N GLU A 195 18.50 2.04 10.62
CA GLU A 195 19.07 3.37 10.36
C GLU A 195 20.20 3.31 9.33
N HIS A 196 21.08 2.33 9.46
CA HIS A 196 22.16 2.14 8.48
C HIS A 196 21.62 1.81 7.10
N VAL A 197 20.57 0.98 7.01
CA VAL A 197 19.90 0.67 5.74
C VAL A 197 19.28 1.92 5.13
N ARG A 198 18.59 2.75 5.93
CA ARG A 198 18.04 4.03 5.45
C ARG A 198 19.13 4.93 4.86
N SER A 199 20.27 5.01 5.53
CA SER A 199 21.41 5.79 5.07
C SER A 199 21.89 5.32 3.68
N ARG A 200 21.94 4.02 3.45
CA ARG A 200 22.32 3.43 2.15
C ARG A 200 21.25 3.65 1.08
N LEU A 201 19.98 3.77 1.47
CA LEU A 201 18.84 4.05 0.60
C LEU A 201 18.54 5.55 0.45
N ALA A 202 19.34 6.44 1.01
CA ALA A 202 19.05 7.87 1.10
C ALA A 202 18.69 8.52 -0.24
N ARG A 203 19.38 8.16 -1.32
CA ARG A 203 19.08 8.66 -2.67
C ARG A 203 17.69 8.24 -3.14
N GLN A 204 17.30 7.00 -2.92
CA GLN A 204 15.96 6.47 -3.26
C GLN A 204 14.87 7.18 -2.45
N ILE A 205 15.10 7.35 -1.14
CA ILE A 205 14.15 8.03 -0.24
C ILE A 205 13.98 9.49 -0.64
N SER A 206 15.07 10.19 -0.90
CA SER A 206 15.05 11.59 -1.35
C SER A 206 14.28 11.74 -2.67
N HIS A 207 14.54 10.88 -3.63
CA HIS A 207 13.87 10.91 -4.93
C HIS A 207 12.35 10.69 -4.79
N ALA A 208 11.94 9.73 -3.96
CA ALA A 208 10.51 9.44 -3.72
C ALA A 208 9.75 10.60 -3.04
N ASN A 209 10.46 11.46 -2.31
CA ASN A 209 9.88 12.60 -1.60
C ASN A 209 10.12 13.97 -2.29
N THR A 210 10.75 13.97 -3.44
CA THR A 210 10.99 15.18 -4.22
C THR A 210 9.73 15.56 -5.01
N GLY A 211 9.30 16.81 -4.88
CA GLY A 211 8.17 17.35 -5.64
C GLY A 211 8.50 17.59 -7.12
N PRO A 212 7.50 18.00 -7.92
CA PRO A 212 7.68 18.28 -9.35
C PRO A 212 8.69 19.39 -9.64
N ASP A 213 8.92 20.26 -8.67
CA ASP A 213 9.88 21.37 -8.71
C ASP A 213 11.31 20.96 -8.33
N GLY A 214 11.54 19.69 -8.01
CA GLY A 214 12.84 19.14 -7.63
C GLY A 214 13.25 19.39 -6.18
N TYR A 215 12.36 19.92 -5.34
CA TYR A 215 12.60 20.17 -3.93
C TYR A 215 11.84 19.20 -3.02
N ILE A 216 12.40 18.94 -1.86
CA ILE A 216 11.71 18.18 -0.80
C ILE A 216 10.96 19.21 0.05
N PRO A 217 9.62 19.15 0.14
CA PRO A 217 8.86 20.06 0.99
C PRO A 217 9.22 19.81 2.46
N LEU A 218 9.60 20.86 3.15
CA LEU A 218 9.78 20.83 4.60
C LEU A 218 8.42 21.07 5.26
N VAL A 219 8.05 20.19 6.18
CA VAL A 219 6.83 20.30 6.96
C VAL A 219 7.14 21.01 8.27
#